data_9414875bc66ad9c25981b1a958d34723
#
_entry.id   9414875bc66ad9c25981b1a958d34723
#
_cell.length_a   1.000
_cell.length_b   1.000
_cell.length_c   1.000
_cell.angle_alpha   90.00
_cell.angle_beta   90.00
_cell.angle_gamma   90.00
#
_symmetry.space_group_name_H-M   'P 1'
#
loop_
_entity.id
_entity.type
_entity.pdbx_description
1 polymer ?
#
loop_
_entity_poly.entity_id
_entity_poly.type
_entity_poly.pdbx_seq_one_letter_code
_entity_poly.pdbx_strand_id
1 'polypeptide(L)'
;EWISKAPEREVVCARGGTQVVLDLSNPQVQDFIVQTVDELMNSYPDIDYIKWDANMSIITQGSQYLTKDNQSHLNIEYHRGFENVCRRIRASYPQLTIQACASGGGRVNYGVLPYFDEF
;
A
#
# COMPACT_ATOMS: atom_id res chain seq x y z
N GLU A 1 -4.19 12.30 -8.64
CA GLU A 1 -2.81 12.45 -8.12
C GLU A 1 -2.37 11.27 -7.24
N TRP A 2 -3.31 10.50 -6.66
CA TRP A 2 -3.02 9.40 -5.72
C TRP A 2 -2.93 8.02 -6.38
N ILE A 3 -3.24 7.92 -7.66
CA ILE A 3 -3.22 6.65 -8.41
C ILE A 3 -1.87 6.49 -9.10
N SER A 4 -1.29 5.29 -8.99
CA SER A 4 -0.04 4.95 -9.69
C SER A 4 -0.30 4.93 -11.19
N LYS A 5 0.26 5.90 -11.89
CA LYS A 5 0.30 6.01 -13.35
C LYS A 5 1.38 7.00 -13.79
N ALA A 6 1.91 6.84 -14.99
CA ALA A 6 2.75 7.88 -15.59
C ALA A 6 1.88 9.12 -15.90
N PRO A 7 2.42 10.35 -15.71
CA PRO A 7 1.62 11.58 -15.86
C PRO A 7 0.93 11.71 -17.21
N GLU A 8 1.56 11.26 -18.28
CA GLU A 8 1.08 11.35 -19.67
C GLU A 8 0.17 10.20 -20.10
N ARG A 9 -0.08 9.21 -19.22
CA ARG A 9 -0.89 8.03 -19.55
C ARG A 9 -2.25 8.06 -18.88
N GLU A 10 -3.21 7.40 -19.50
CA GLU A 10 -4.49 7.14 -18.88
C GLU A 10 -4.37 6.04 -17.81
N VAL A 11 -5.27 6.09 -16.83
CA VAL A 11 -5.34 5.05 -15.81
C VAL A 11 -5.85 3.76 -16.43
N VAL A 12 -5.08 2.69 -16.30
CA VAL A 12 -5.55 1.34 -16.64
C VAL A 12 -6.14 0.72 -15.38
N CYS A 13 -7.45 0.53 -15.41
CA CYS A 13 -8.17 -0.16 -14.36
C CYS A 13 -8.24 -1.67 -14.66
N ALA A 14 -8.09 -2.49 -13.63
CA ALA A 14 -8.29 -3.93 -13.75
C ALA A 14 -9.67 -4.35 -13.26
N ARG A 15 -9.97 -5.63 -13.39
CA ARG A 15 -11.23 -6.25 -12.95
C ARG A 15 -12.47 -5.46 -13.38
N GLY A 16 -12.62 -5.27 -14.70
CA GLY A 16 -13.76 -4.59 -15.27
C GLY A 16 -13.79 -3.07 -15.05
N GLY A 17 -12.64 -2.46 -14.85
CA GLY A 17 -12.53 -1.00 -14.73
C GLY A 17 -12.78 -0.44 -13.33
N THR A 18 -12.81 -1.29 -12.30
CA THR A 18 -13.20 -0.88 -10.94
C THR A 18 -12.04 -0.78 -9.95
N GLN A 19 -10.84 -1.26 -10.30
CA GLN A 19 -9.70 -1.29 -9.37
C GLN A 19 -8.49 -0.54 -9.93
N VAL A 20 -7.86 0.23 -9.03
CA VAL A 20 -6.65 0.99 -9.30
C VAL A 20 -5.64 0.76 -8.17
N VAL A 21 -4.37 1.04 -8.43
CA VAL A 21 -3.32 0.95 -7.42
C VAL A 21 -3.02 2.35 -6.91
N LEU A 22 -3.03 2.53 -5.59
CA LEU A 22 -2.60 3.76 -4.95
C LEU A 22 -1.08 3.92 -5.07
N ASP A 23 -0.63 5.15 -5.27
CA ASP A 23 0.79 5.47 -5.40
C ASP A 23 1.46 5.63 -4.04
N LEU A 24 2.01 4.55 -3.51
CA LEU A 24 2.69 4.57 -2.21
C LEU A 24 4.05 5.30 -2.22
N SER A 25 4.55 5.72 -3.38
CA SER A 25 5.69 6.63 -3.41
C SER A 25 5.32 8.04 -2.90
N ASN A 26 4.02 8.36 -2.88
CA ASN A 26 3.50 9.63 -2.41
C ASN A 26 3.22 9.60 -0.89
N PRO A 27 3.90 10.45 -0.08
CA PRO A 27 3.67 10.51 1.37
C PRO A 27 2.23 10.82 1.78
N GLN A 28 1.49 11.61 1.00
CA GLN A 28 0.08 11.91 1.29
C GLN A 28 -0.80 10.66 1.18
N VAL A 29 -0.47 9.75 0.27
CA VAL A 29 -1.16 8.47 0.13
C VAL A 29 -0.83 7.55 1.31
N GLN A 30 0.43 7.56 1.76
CA GLN A 30 0.84 6.83 2.95
C GLN A 30 0.08 7.31 4.19
N ASP A 31 -0.03 8.65 4.37
CA ASP A 31 -0.77 9.26 5.48
C ASP A 31 -2.26 8.89 5.44
N PHE A 32 -2.87 8.93 4.26
CA PHE A 32 -4.26 8.53 4.06
C PHE A 32 -4.51 7.07 4.50
N ILE A 33 -3.61 6.14 4.14
CA ILE A 33 -3.78 4.73 4.51
C ILE A 33 -3.65 4.55 6.03
N VAL A 34 -2.65 5.17 6.65
CA VAL A 34 -2.48 5.09 8.11
C VAL A 34 -3.70 5.68 8.81
N GLN A 35 -4.17 6.86 8.38
CA GLN A 35 -5.37 7.48 8.93
C GLN A 35 -6.61 6.58 8.77
N THR A 36 -6.78 5.92 7.62
CA THR A 36 -7.88 4.99 7.39
C THR A 36 -7.88 3.83 8.40
N VAL A 37 -6.70 3.28 8.70
CA VAL A 37 -6.57 2.24 9.73
C VAL A 37 -6.86 2.81 11.10
N ASP A 38 -6.36 3.99 11.44
CA ASP A 38 -6.61 4.66 12.71
C ASP A 38 -8.12 4.91 12.92
N GLU A 39 -8.80 5.40 11.89
CA GLU A 39 -10.27 5.62 11.93
C GLU A 39 -11.03 4.30 12.11
N LEU A 40 -10.62 3.23 11.44
CA LEU A 40 -11.19 1.90 11.60
C LEU A 40 -11.04 1.39 13.03
N MET A 41 -9.82 1.42 13.57
CA MET A 41 -9.52 0.94 14.91
C MET A 41 -10.20 1.76 16.01
N ASN A 42 -10.33 3.08 15.80
CA ASN A 42 -11.07 3.95 16.73
C ASN A 42 -12.58 3.69 16.70
N SER A 43 -13.13 3.38 15.52
CA SER A 43 -14.56 3.08 15.36
C SER A 43 -14.93 1.70 15.87
N TYR A 44 -14.01 0.77 15.84
CA TYR A 44 -14.21 -0.63 16.21
C TYR A 44 -13.05 -1.13 17.08
N PRO A 45 -12.98 -0.74 18.37
CA PRO A 45 -11.84 -1.02 19.24
C PRO A 45 -11.64 -2.51 19.56
N ASP A 46 -12.63 -3.35 19.28
CA ASP A 46 -12.56 -4.80 19.48
C ASP A 46 -11.93 -5.56 18.29
N ILE A 47 -11.48 -4.84 17.25
CA ILE A 47 -10.74 -5.48 16.16
C ILE A 47 -9.36 -5.90 16.65
N ASP A 48 -9.07 -7.19 16.56
CA ASP A 48 -7.77 -7.80 16.88
C ASP A 48 -7.08 -8.44 15.68
N TYR A 49 -7.76 -8.46 14.51
CA TYR A 49 -7.27 -9.06 13.28
C TYR A 49 -7.65 -8.25 12.04
N ILE A 50 -6.67 -7.99 11.19
CA ILE A 50 -6.88 -7.36 9.87
C ILE A 50 -6.24 -8.22 8.78
N LYS A 51 -7.02 -8.58 7.76
CA LYS A 51 -6.49 -9.11 6.50
C LYS A 51 -6.25 -7.96 5.54
N TRP A 52 -5.00 -7.70 5.24
CA TRP A 52 -4.59 -6.71 4.24
C TRP A 52 -4.51 -7.36 2.86
N ASP A 53 -5.57 -7.24 2.10
CA ASP A 53 -5.67 -7.85 0.78
C ASP A 53 -5.44 -6.84 -0.35
N ALA A 54 -4.43 -7.06 -1.15
CA ALA A 54 -4.03 -6.16 -2.22
C ALA A 54 -3.59 -6.93 -3.47
N ASN A 55 -4.58 -7.40 -4.23
CA ASN A 55 -4.43 -8.38 -5.31
C ASN A 55 -4.00 -7.78 -6.66
N MET A 56 -3.71 -6.47 -6.70
CA MET A 56 -3.40 -5.78 -7.95
C MET A 56 -1.91 -5.53 -8.10
N SER A 57 -1.40 -5.83 -9.29
CA SER A 57 -0.10 -5.35 -9.73
C SER A 57 -0.20 -3.93 -10.30
N ILE A 58 0.89 -3.17 -10.26
CA ILE A 58 0.99 -1.88 -10.95
C ILE A 58 1.03 -2.16 -12.44
N ILE A 59 -0.07 -1.94 -13.14
CA ILE A 59 -0.19 -2.17 -14.59
C ILE A 59 0.38 -0.99 -15.36
N THR A 60 -0.04 0.24 -15.00
CA THR A 60 0.47 1.46 -15.59
C THR A 60 1.58 2.00 -14.71
N GLN A 61 2.82 1.61 -15.02
CA GLN A 61 3.97 2.05 -14.22
C GLN A 61 4.18 3.55 -14.35
N GLY A 62 4.25 4.22 -13.21
CA GLY A 62 4.50 5.64 -13.11
C GLY A 62 3.92 6.23 -11.83
N SER A 63 4.37 7.42 -11.51
CA SER A 63 3.93 8.21 -10.36
C SER A 63 3.69 9.65 -10.80
N GLN A 64 2.58 10.22 -10.36
CA GLN A 64 2.32 11.65 -10.54
C GLN A 64 3.03 12.50 -9.47
N TYR A 65 3.54 11.86 -8.45
CA TYR A 65 4.31 12.49 -7.37
C TYR A 65 5.81 12.56 -7.69
N LEU A 66 6.37 11.47 -8.23
CA LEU A 66 7.80 11.44 -8.57
C LEU A 66 8.12 12.37 -9.75
N THR A 67 9.26 13.04 -9.67
CA THR A 67 9.77 13.83 -10.77
C THR A 67 10.04 12.97 -12.01
N LYS A 68 10.11 13.58 -13.17
CA LYS A 68 10.37 12.88 -14.45
C LYS A 68 11.63 12.01 -14.39
N ASP A 69 12.68 12.53 -13.78
CA ASP A 69 13.98 11.83 -13.69
C ASP A 69 13.95 10.64 -12.69
N ASN A 70 13.00 10.65 -11.77
CA ASN A 70 12.84 9.62 -10.75
C ASN A 70 11.77 8.57 -11.07
N GLN A 71 11.14 8.63 -12.25
CA GLN A 71 10.10 7.65 -12.62
C GLN A 71 10.64 6.20 -12.65
N SER A 72 11.90 6.00 -13.02
CA SER A 72 12.55 4.68 -12.99
C SER A 72 12.72 4.10 -11.58
N HIS A 73 12.63 4.94 -10.55
CA HIS A 73 12.73 4.53 -9.14
C HIS A 73 11.38 4.14 -8.52
N LEU A 74 10.28 4.18 -9.28
CA LEU A 74 8.93 3.92 -8.77
C LEU A 74 8.85 2.66 -7.90
N ASN A 75 9.40 1.53 -8.37
CA ASN A 75 9.30 0.28 -7.62
C ASN A 75 9.99 0.36 -6.26
N ILE A 76 11.15 1.03 -6.20
CA ILE A 76 11.90 1.20 -4.95
C ILE A 76 11.13 2.14 -4.01
N GLU A 77 10.68 3.29 -4.50
CA GLU A 77 9.98 4.29 -3.71
C GLU A 77 8.60 3.77 -3.26
N TYR A 78 7.91 2.99 -4.10
CA TYR A 78 6.67 2.31 -3.74
C TYR A 78 6.88 1.34 -2.57
N HIS A 79 7.92 0.50 -2.63
CA HIS A 79 8.23 -0.44 -1.55
C HIS A 79 8.63 0.26 -0.26
N ARG A 80 9.42 1.33 -0.34
CA ARG A 80 9.78 2.17 0.81
C ARG A 80 8.54 2.78 1.46
N GLY A 81 7.61 3.27 0.63
CA GLY A 81 6.34 3.80 1.10
C GLY A 81 5.47 2.74 1.76
N PHE A 82 5.37 1.55 1.17
CA PHE A 82 4.66 0.43 1.75
C PHE A 82 5.24 0.02 3.11
N GLU A 83 6.55 -0.15 3.19
CA GLU A 83 7.24 -0.45 4.44
C GLU A 83 7.01 0.63 5.51
N ASN A 84 7.06 1.91 5.13
CA ASN A 84 6.77 3.02 6.04
C ASN A 84 5.36 2.96 6.60
N VAL A 85 4.36 2.68 5.77
CA VAL A 85 2.96 2.50 6.22
C VAL A 85 2.85 1.34 7.19
N CYS A 86 3.39 0.17 6.84
CA CYS A 86 3.36 -1.03 7.69
C CYS A 86 4.03 -0.78 9.05
N ARG A 87 5.19 -0.13 9.04
CA ARG A 87 5.93 0.24 10.25
C ARG A 87 5.12 1.17 11.16
N ARG A 88 4.45 2.18 10.60
CA ARG A 88 3.62 3.13 11.35
C ARG A 88 2.42 2.44 11.97
N ILE A 89 1.72 1.59 11.23
CA ILE A 89 0.56 0.84 11.73
C ILE A 89 1.00 -0.13 12.83
N ARG A 90 2.09 -0.87 12.63
CA ARG A 90 2.62 -1.78 13.66
C ARG A 90 3.05 -1.04 14.93
N ALA A 91 3.62 0.15 14.81
CA ALA A 91 4.00 0.97 15.97
C ALA A 91 2.78 1.46 16.76
N SER A 92 1.67 1.80 16.09
CA SER A 92 0.43 2.24 16.73
C SER A 92 -0.36 1.07 17.33
N TYR A 93 -0.31 -0.09 16.68
CA TYR A 93 -1.12 -1.27 17.03
C TYR A 93 -0.24 -2.53 17.17
N PRO A 94 0.65 -2.60 18.18
CA PRO A 94 1.62 -3.69 18.31
C PRO A 94 0.98 -5.06 18.58
N GLN A 95 -0.25 -5.09 19.11
CA GLN A 95 -0.98 -6.33 19.41
C GLN A 95 -1.91 -6.79 18.28
N LEU A 96 -2.10 -5.96 17.25
CA LEU A 96 -2.98 -6.29 16.13
C LEU A 96 -2.36 -7.42 15.29
N THR A 97 -3.11 -8.48 15.07
CA THR A 97 -2.72 -9.53 14.12
C THR A 97 -2.99 -9.04 12.70
N ILE A 98 -1.96 -9.00 11.86
CA ILE A 98 -2.08 -8.53 10.47
C ILE A 98 -1.66 -9.65 9.52
N GLN A 99 -2.60 -10.09 8.68
CA GLN A 99 -2.32 -11.00 7.57
C GLN A 99 -2.03 -10.21 6.29
N ALA A 100 -0.88 -10.47 5.67
CA ALA A 100 -0.60 -9.98 4.33
C ALA A 100 -1.19 -10.92 3.29
N CYS A 101 -2.00 -10.39 2.38
CA CYS A 101 -2.53 -11.13 1.26
C CYS A 101 -2.39 -10.35 -0.05
N ALA A 102 -1.86 -11.03 -1.06
CA ALA A 102 -1.81 -10.53 -2.44
C ALA A 102 -1.98 -11.73 -3.36
N SER A 103 -3.19 -12.25 -3.47
CA SER A 103 -3.48 -13.54 -4.10
C SER A 103 -2.62 -14.66 -3.50
N GLY A 104 -2.59 -14.75 -2.17
CA GLY A 104 -1.60 -15.51 -1.40
C GLY A 104 -0.34 -14.67 -1.10
N GLY A 105 0.82 -15.29 -1.17
CA GLY A 105 2.11 -14.69 -0.79
C GLY A 105 2.76 -13.74 -1.80
N GLY A 106 2.03 -13.14 -2.73
CA GLY A 106 2.59 -12.33 -3.81
C GLY A 106 3.36 -11.07 -3.37
N ARG A 107 3.21 -10.63 -2.11
CA ARG A 107 3.95 -9.50 -1.53
C ARG A 107 4.90 -9.90 -0.41
N VAL A 108 5.12 -11.19 -0.21
CA VAL A 108 6.06 -11.68 0.81
C VAL A 108 7.48 -11.39 0.36
N ASN A 109 8.18 -10.58 1.13
CA ASN A 109 9.60 -10.30 0.97
C ASN A 109 10.21 -9.96 2.33
N TYR A 110 11.53 -9.98 2.43
CA TYR A 110 12.24 -9.75 3.70
C TYR A 110 11.93 -8.39 4.34
N GLY A 111 11.63 -7.35 3.54
CA GLY A 111 11.34 -6.01 4.04
C GLY A 111 10.01 -5.93 4.80
N VAL A 112 9.04 -6.79 4.50
CA VAL A 112 7.70 -6.76 5.12
C VAL A 112 7.50 -7.78 6.23
N LEU A 113 8.36 -8.82 6.31
CA LEU A 113 8.25 -9.86 7.35
C LEU A 113 8.10 -9.31 8.78
N PRO A 114 8.80 -8.22 9.18
CA PRO A 114 8.68 -7.71 10.55
C PRO A 114 7.30 -7.11 10.89
N TYR A 115 6.47 -6.84 9.88
CA TYR A 115 5.22 -6.08 10.06
C TYR A 115 3.96 -6.93 9.97
N PHE A 116 4.07 -8.16 9.49
CA PHE A 116 2.95 -9.08 9.32
C PHE A 116 3.15 -10.35 10.16
N ASP A 117 2.05 -10.89 10.68
CA ASP A 117 2.04 -12.09 11.50
C ASP A 117 1.73 -13.33 10.66
N GLU A 118 0.99 -13.15 9.55
CA GLU A 118 0.54 -14.21 8.65
C GLU A 118 0.67 -13.79 7.17
N PHE A 119 0.76 -14.80 6.30
CA PHE A 119 0.88 -14.63 4.85
C PHE A 119 -0.01 -15.61 4.09
#